data_21620c28e3c060754196aacf21800dda
#
_entry.id   21620c28e3c060754196aacf21800dda
#
_cell.length_a   1.000
_cell.length_b   1.000
_cell.length_c   1.000
_cell.angle_alpha   90.00
_cell.angle_beta   90.00
_cell.angle_gamma   90.00
#
_symmetry.space_group_name_H-M   'P 1'
#
loop_
_entity.id
_entity.type
_entity.pdbx_description
1 polymer ?
#
loop_
_entity_poly.entity_id
_entity_poly.type
_entity_poly.pdbx_seq_one_letter_code
_entity_poly.pdbx_strand_id
1 'polypeptide(L)'
;MRLSTCLHQFFDQYLPQIKGSSEQSVKAYRETFSMFLPFMAQYHNVKIKSLKIDHLSANLVLSFLNHLESNRHNTARTRNHRLAVIKSLGKMVRFMYPDKRQIAENILNIPQKRALKKLIGFLYPKEINKVFNAVDL
;
A
#
# COMPACT_ATOMS: atom_id res chain seq x y z
N MET A 1 19.97 5.70 -0.72
CA MET A 1 19.81 4.40 -0.03
C MET A 1 19.08 3.42 -0.93
N ARG A 2 19.58 2.22 -0.98
CA ARG A 2 18.94 1.16 -1.78
C ARG A 2 17.66 0.70 -1.11
N LEU A 3 16.65 0.44 -1.92
CA LEU A 3 15.37 -0.06 -1.43
C LEU A 3 15.52 -1.43 -0.77
N SER A 4 16.42 -2.29 -1.28
CA SER A 4 16.68 -3.61 -0.67
C SER A 4 17.15 -3.49 0.77
N THR A 5 18.03 -2.55 1.08
CA THR A 5 18.47 -2.30 2.45
C THR A 5 17.31 -1.86 3.34
N CYS A 6 16.48 -0.98 2.82
CA CYS A 6 15.28 -0.52 3.52
C CYS A 6 14.32 -1.67 3.81
N LEU A 7 14.08 -2.55 2.83
CA LEU A 7 13.19 -3.71 2.99
C LEU A 7 13.77 -4.73 3.97
N HIS A 8 15.08 -4.92 4.00
CA HIS A 8 15.72 -5.76 5.02
C HIS A 8 15.40 -5.26 6.42
N GLN A 9 15.55 -3.96 6.65
CA GLN A 9 15.21 -3.38 7.94
C GLN A 9 13.72 -3.51 8.24
N PHE A 10 12.88 -3.35 7.23
CA PHE A 10 11.44 -3.48 7.38
C PHE A 10 11.06 -4.89 7.87
N PHE A 11 11.55 -5.93 7.21
CA PHE A 11 11.19 -7.31 7.54
C PHE A 11 11.93 -7.88 8.75
N ASP A 12 13.18 -7.48 8.97
CA ASP A 12 14.01 -8.06 10.04
C ASP A 12 13.90 -7.32 11.36
N GLN A 13 13.65 -6.02 11.34
CA GLN A 13 13.63 -5.20 12.54
C GLN A 13 12.27 -4.55 12.80
N TYR A 14 11.74 -3.82 11.81
CA TYR A 14 10.54 -3.00 12.04
C TYR A 14 9.31 -3.86 12.31
N LEU A 15 9.02 -4.82 11.46
CA LEU A 15 7.82 -5.64 11.62
C LEU A 15 7.89 -6.52 12.87
N PRO A 16 8.97 -7.31 13.10
CA PRO A 16 8.98 -8.20 14.27
C PRO A 16 9.28 -7.50 15.58
N GLN A 17 10.24 -6.59 15.62
CA GLN A 17 10.77 -6.04 16.86
C GLN A 17 10.11 -4.73 17.27
N ILE A 18 9.82 -3.85 16.34
CA ILE A 18 9.26 -2.54 16.64
C ILE A 18 7.74 -2.58 16.62
N LYS A 19 7.15 -3.17 15.58
CA LYS A 19 5.71 -3.21 15.40
C LYS A 19 5.06 -4.46 16.00
N GLY A 20 5.79 -5.57 16.15
CA GLY A 20 5.26 -6.81 16.67
C GLY A 20 4.24 -7.48 15.77
N SER A 21 4.45 -7.41 14.45
CA SER A 21 3.51 -7.97 13.47
C SER A 21 3.45 -9.48 13.53
N SER A 22 2.25 -10.05 13.28
CA SER A 22 2.07 -11.50 13.22
C SER A 22 2.72 -12.10 11.98
N GLU A 23 2.94 -13.42 12.00
CA GLU A 23 3.49 -14.15 10.85
C GLU A 23 2.59 -14.03 9.62
N GLN A 24 1.27 -14.03 9.82
CA GLN A 24 0.33 -13.87 8.71
C GLN A 24 0.43 -12.49 8.07
N SER A 25 0.59 -11.46 8.89
CA SER A 25 0.78 -10.10 8.39
C SER A 25 2.08 -9.98 7.60
N VAL A 26 3.16 -10.56 8.13
CA VAL A 26 4.46 -10.56 7.45
C VAL A 26 4.38 -11.28 6.10
N LYS A 27 3.67 -12.41 6.06
CA LYS A 27 3.46 -13.16 4.82
C LYS A 27 2.72 -12.32 3.79
N ALA A 28 1.66 -11.63 4.19
CA ALA A 28 0.90 -10.75 3.31
C ALA A 28 1.77 -9.59 2.80
N TYR A 29 2.63 -9.06 3.64
CA TYR A 29 3.56 -8.01 3.27
C TYR A 29 4.57 -8.49 2.23
N ARG A 30 5.15 -9.68 2.43
CA ARG A 30 6.07 -10.28 1.46
C ARG A 30 5.39 -10.51 0.11
N GLU A 31 4.15 -10.99 0.13
CA GLU A 31 3.39 -11.22 -1.10
C GLU A 31 3.20 -9.91 -1.87
N THR A 32 2.81 -8.85 -1.19
CA THR A 32 2.61 -7.55 -1.83
C THR A 32 3.91 -7.04 -2.45
N PHE A 33 5.02 -7.09 -1.73
CA PHE A 33 6.29 -6.59 -2.25
C PHE A 33 6.86 -7.48 -3.34
N SER A 34 6.56 -8.78 -3.33
CA SER A 34 6.98 -9.67 -4.43
C SER A 34 6.32 -9.29 -5.76
N MET A 35 5.15 -8.65 -5.71
CA MET A 35 4.49 -8.12 -6.90
C MET A 35 4.91 -6.68 -7.19
N PHE A 36 5.09 -5.88 -6.16
CA PHE A 36 5.38 -4.46 -6.29
C PHE A 36 6.78 -4.19 -6.82
N LEU A 37 7.79 -4.92 -6.36
CA LEU A 37 9.18 -4.68 -6.76
C LEU A 37 9.42 -4.87 -8.26
N PRO A 38 8.96 -5.97 -8.89
CA PRO A 38 9.09 -6.10 -10.35
C PRO A 38 8.35 -5.01 -11.11
N PHE A 39 7.17 -4.62 -10.65
CA PHE A 39 6.41 -3.54 -11.26
C PHE A 39 7.18 -2.23 -11.20
N MET A 40 7.75 -1.92 -10.04
CA MET A 40 8.53 -0.70 -9.81
C MET A 40 9.77 -0.67 -10.69
N ALA A 41 10.46 -1.79 -10.80
CA ALA A 41 11.65 -1.91 -11.64
C ALA A 41 11.32 -1.66 -13.10
N GLN A 42 10.22 -2.23 -13.58
CA GLN A 42 9.76 -2.03 -14.95
C GLN A 42 9.32 -0.58 -15.18
N TYR A 43 8.61 0.00 -14.23
CA TYR A 43 8.13 1.37 -14.29
C TYR A 43 9.30 2.36 -14.49
N HIS A 44 10.39 2.15 -13.77
CA HIS A 44 11.58 3.00 -13.85
C HIS A 44 12.62 2.51 -14.84
N ASN A 45 12.39 1.38 -15.49
CA ASN A 45 13.31 0.75 -16.42
C ASN A 45 14.70 0.55 -15.82
N VAL A 46 14.73 -0.01 -14.60
CA VAL A 46 15.96 -0.36 -13.89
C VAL A 46 15.84 -1.78 -13.34
N LYS A 47 16.97 -2.37 -12.94
CA LYS A 47 16.97 -3.66 -12.27
C LYS A 47 16.47 -3.53 -10.84
N ILE A 48 15.84 -4.59 -10.31
CA ILE A 48 15.31 -4.58 -8.94
C ILE A 48 16.40 -4.19 -7.94
N LYS A 49 17.61 -4.74 -8.08
CA LYS A 49 18.72 -4.45 -7.19
C LYS A 49 19.18 -2.98 -7.24
N SER A 50 18.82 -2.25 -8.28
CA SER A 50 19.18 -0.85 -8.45
C SER A 50 18.11 0.10 -7.94
N LEU A 51 16.98 -0.41 -7.44
CA LEU A 51 15.92 0.42 -6.90
C LEU A 51 16.37 1.13 -5.63
N LYS A 52 15.97 2.39 -5.52
CA LYS A 52 16.26 3.25 -4.36
C LYS A 52 14.96 3.73 -3.75
N ILE A 53 15.05 4.20 -2.51
CA ILE A 53 13.88 4.82 -1.85
C ILE A 53 13.34 5.97 -2.69
N ASP A 54 14.23 6.74 -3.33
CA ASP A 54 13.86 7.90 -4.16
C ASP A 54 13.01 7.51 -5.38
N HIS A 55 13.00 6.25 -5.77
CA HIS A 55 12.12 5.75 -6.84
C HIS A 55 10.67 5.60 -6.41
N LEU A 56 10.41 5.61 -5.10
CA LEU A 56 9.04 5.54 -4.58
C LEU A 56 8.33 6.87 -4.80
N SER A 57 7.10 6.80 -5.31
CA SER A 57 6.27 8.00 -5.52
C SER A 57 4.80 7.62 -5.45
N ALA A 58 3.95 8.62 -5.23
CA ALA A 58 2.51 8.41 -5.25
C ALA A 58 2.05 7.92 -6.62
N ASN A 59 2.59 8.48 -7.70
CA ASN A 59 2.22 8.08 -9.06
C ASN A 59 2.57 6.61 -9.33
N LEU A 60 3.74 6.16 -8.88
CA LEU A 60 4.13 4.76 -9.02
C LEU A 60 3.15 3.84 -8.29
N VAL A 61 2.83 4.18 -7.05
CA VAL A 61 1.93 3.36 -6.23
C VAL A 61 0.54 3.31 -6.86
N LEU A 62 0.02 4.45 -7.31
CA LEU A 62 -1.29 4.51 -7.98
C LEU A 62 -1.29 3.67 -9.26
N SER A 63 -0.22 3.72 -10.05
CA SER A 63 -0.08 2.91 -11.26
C SER A 63 -0.09 1.42 -10.93
N PHE A 64 0.60 1.02 -9.86
CA PHE A 64 0.61 -0.36 -9.40
C PHE A 64 -0.79 -0.82 -8.97
N LEU A 65 -1.49 0.00 -8.20
CA LEU A 65 -2.83 -0.34 -7.74
C LEU A 65 -3.82 -0.44 -8.91
N ASN A 66 -3.72 0.45 -9.90
CA ASN A 66 -4.53 0.37 -11.10
C ASN A 66 -4.22 -0.87 -11.91
N HIS A 67 -2.96 -1.27 -11.99
CA HIS A 67 -2.53 -2.51 -12.64
C HIS A 67 -3.16 -3.73 -11.97
N LEU A 68 -3.21 -3.75 -10.63
CA LEU A 68 -3.83 -4.86 -9.90
C LEU A 68 -5.32 -4.96 -10.20
N GLU A 69 -6.04 -3.85 -10.28
CA GLU A 69 -7.46 -3.84 -10.60
C GLU A 69 -7.73 -4.28 -12.04
N SER A 70 -6.95 -3.76 -12.99
CA SER A 70 -7.18 -3.99 -14.43
C SER A 70 -6.71 -5.36 -14.89
N ASN A 71 -5.49 -5.76 -14.50
CA ASN A 71 -4.83 -6.95 -15.03
C ASN A 71 -5.01 -8.18 -14.14
N ARG A 72 -5.17 -7.98 -12.84
CA ARG A 72 -5.37 -9.07 -11.89
C ARG A 72 -6.80 -9.12 -11.33
N HIS A 73 -7.66 -8.23 -11.80
CA HIS A 73 -9.08 -8.18 -11.40
C HIS A 73 -9.29 -8.07 -9.89
N ASN A 74 -8.38 -7.37 -9.20
CA ASN A 74 -8.51 -7.18 -7.76
C ASN A 74 -9.69 -6.26 -7.45
N THR A 75 -10.40 -6.58 -6.37
CA THR A 75 -11.47 -5.73 -5.86
C THR A 75 -10.88 -4.48 -5.21
N ALA A 76 -11.73 -3.47 -4.99
CA ALA A 76 -11.32 -2.27 -4.27
C ALA A 76 -10.81 -2.59 -2.86
N ARG A 77 -11.40 -3.59 -2.21
CA ARG A 77 -10.97 -4.04 -0.88
C ARG A 77 -9.55 -4.60 -0.92
N THR A 78 -9.25 -5.48 -1.87
CA THR A 78 -7.91 -6.05 -2.03
C THR A 78 -6.90 -4.97 -2.40
N ARG A 79 -7.29 -4.06 -3.30
CA ARG A 79 -6.47 -2.91 -3.67
C ARG A 79 -6.10 -2.08 -2.44
N ASN A 80 -7.07 -1.77 -1.59
CA ASN A 80 -6.85 -1.00 -0.37
C ASN A 80 -5.95 -1.73 0.62
N HIS A 81 -6.07 -3.06 0.68
CA HIS A 81 -5.18 -3.88 1.51
C HIS A 81 -3.73 -3.78 1.02
N ARG A 82 -3.51 -3.87 -0.29
CA ARG A 82 -2.16 -3.72 -0.86
C ARG A 82 -1.59 -2.33 -0.59
N LEU A 83 -2.43 -1.30 -0.70
CA LEU A 83 -2.03 0.07 -0.36
C LEU A 83 -1.61 0.18 1.11
N ALA A 84 -2.38 -0.44 2.02
CA ALA A 84 -2.05 -0.42 3.45
C ALA A 84 -0.69 -1.06 3.73
N VAL A 85 -0.34 -2.13 3.01
CA VAL A 85 0.97 -2.77 3.12
C VAL A 85 2.09 -1.81 2.70
N ILE A 86 1.92 -1.15 1.56
CA ILE A 86 2.91 -0.19 1.06
C ILE A 86 3.04 0.99 2.04
N LYS A 87 1.92 1.45 2.59
CA LYS A 87 1.93 2.51 3.62
C LYS A 87 2.68 2.09 4.89
N SER A 88 2.67 0.82 5.24
CA SER A 88 3.44 0.32 6.39
C SER A 88 4.94 0.57 6.18
N LEU A 89 5.44 0.35 4.96
CA LEU A 89 6.81 0.70 4.63
C LEU A 89 7.02 2.21 4.73
N GLY A 90 6.08 3.00 4.25
CA GLY A 90 6.13 4.46 4.36
C GLY A 90 6.22 4.93 5.82
N LYS A 91 5.48 4.30 6.71
CA LYS A 91 5.54 4.62 8.15
C LYS A 91 6.92 4.33 8.73
N MET A 92 7.54 3.22 8.35
CA MET A 92 8.91 2.92 8.79
C MET A 92 9.90 3.95 8.24
N VAL A 93 9.80 4.28 6.96
CA VAL A 93 10.68 5.29 6.33
C VAL A 93 10.55 6.63 7.06
N ARG A 94 9.34 7.07 7.36
CA ARG A 94 9.10 8.31 8.09
C ARG A 94 9.74 8.27 9.48
N PHE A 95 9.67 7.12 10.14
CA PHE A 95 10.21 6.94 11.49
C PHE A 95 11.73 6.84 11.51
N MET A 96 12.31 6.05 10.60
CA MET A 96 13.73 5.70 10.64
C MET A 96 14.63 6.59 9.78
N TYR A 97 14.06 7.24 8.77
CA TYR A 97 14.83 8.04 7.80
C TYR A 97 14.23 9.43 7.66
N PRO A 98 14.53 10.35 8.60
CA PRO A 98 13.94 11.71 8.57
C PRO A 98 14.22 12.47 7.28
N ASP A 99 15.37 12.23 6.64
CA ASP A 99 15.74 12.87 5.37
C ASP A 99 14.89 12.40 4.19
N LYS A 100 14.17 11.26 4.34
CA LYS A 100 13.26 10.73 3.34
C LYS A 100 11.79 10.94 3.69
N ARG A 101 11.52 11.80 4.66
CA ARG A 101 10.17 12.02 5.17
C ARG A 101 9.18 12.45 4.10
N GLN A 102 9.60 13.30 3.16
CA GLN A 102 8.70 13.79 2.11
C GLN A 102 8.22 12.64 1.22
N ILE A 103 9.10 11.72 0.89
CA ILE A 103 8.74 10.53 0.11
C ILE A 103 7.71 9.71 0.87
N ALA A 104 7.94 9.47 2.15
CA ALA A 104 7.01 8.73 3.01
C ALA A 104 5.64 9.43 3.08
N GLU A 105 5.61 10.73 3.29
CA GLU A 105 4.36 11.49 3.39
C GLU A 105 3.56 11.43 2.09
N ASN A 106 4.21 11.50 0.94
CA ASN A 106 3.54 11.41 -0.35
C ASN A 106 2.80 10.07 -0.51
N ILE A 107 3.40 8.99 -0.01
CA ILE A 107 2.78 7.67 -0.06
C ILE A 107 1.67 7.55 0.98
N LEU A 108 1.91 8.03 2.20
CA LEU A 108 0.94 7.95 3.29
C LEU A 108 -0.32 8.75 3.01
N ASN A 109 -0.22 9.80 2.21
CA ASN A 109 -1.36 10.64 1.86
C ASN A 109 -2.22 10.08 0.73
N ILE A 110 -1.86 8.95 0.12
CA ILE A 110 -2.70 8.34 -0.93
C ILE A 110 -4.00 7.87 -0.29
N PRO A 111 -5.17 8.31 -0.79
CA PRO A 111 -6.44 7.90 -0.22
C PRO A 111 -6.80 6.47 -0.60
N GLN A 112 -7.53 5.81 0.27
CA GLN A 112 -8.13 4.52 -0.05
C GLN A 112 -9.26 4.71 -1.06
N LYS A 113 -9.41 3.73 -1.95
CA LYS A 113 -10.54 3.71 -2.86
C LYS A 113 -11.78 3.26 -2.09
N ARG A 114 -12.89 3.96 -2.31
CA ARG A 114 -14.15 3.59 -1.68
C ARG A 114 -14.58 2.21 -2.18
N ALA A 115 -14.84 1.29 -1.24
CA ALA A 115 -15.33 -0.03 -1.54
C ALA A 115 -16.78 -0.13 -1.09
N LEU A 116 -17.63 -0.79 -1.91
CA LEU A 116 -18.99 -1.12 -1.50
C LEU A 116 -18.90 -2.18 -0.41
N LYS A 117 -19.36 -1.83 0.78
CA LYS A 117 -19.37 -2.79 1.88
C LYS A 117 -20.53 -3.76 1.71
N LYS A 118 -20.29 -5.03 1.97
CA LYS A 118 -21.34 -6.05 1.97
C LYS A 118 -22.50 -5.71 2.90
N LEU A 119 -22.22 -4.95 3.95
CA LEU A 119 -23.21 -4.50 4.91
C LEU A 119 -24.39 -3.77 4.25
N ILE A 120 -24.15 -3.11 3.12
CA ILE A 120 -25.19 -2.40 2.38
C ILE A 120 -26.33 -3.34 1.96
N GLY A 121 -26.01 -4.60 1.64
CA GLY A 121 -26.99 -5.60 1.26
C GLY A 121 -27.99 -5.98 2.35
N PHE A 122 -27.71 -5.64 3.60
CA PHE A 122 -28.59 -5.92 4.73
C PHE A 122 -29.51 -4.75 5.08
N LEU A 123 -29.33 -3.58 4.47
CA LEU A 123 -30.19 -2.43 4.70
C LEU A 123 -31.34 -2.42 3.74
N TYR A 124 -32.49 -1.90 4.22
CA TYR A 124 -33.62 -1.67 3.34
C TYR A 124 -33.30 -0.54 2.36
N PRO A 125 -33.84 -0.58 1.12
CA PRO A 125 -33.51 0.44 0.11
C PRO A 125 -33.62 1.86 0.58
N LYS A 126 -34.66 2.18 1.35
CA LYS A 126 -34.86 3.53 1.89
C LYS A 126 -33.75 3.93 2.88
N GLU A 127 -33.33 2.99 3.70
CA GLU A 127 -32.28 3.20 4.68
C GLU A 127 -30.94 3.36 3.98
N ILE A 128 -30.69 2.57 2.94
CA ILE A 128 -29.48 2.68 2.13
C ILE A 128 -29.38 4.07 1.54
N ASN A 129 -30.44 4.59 0.95
CA ASN A 129 -30.43 5.92 0.37
C ASN A 129 -30.17 7.01 1.41
N LYS A 130 -30.77 6.90 2.58
CA LYS A 130 -30.52 7.84 3.68
C LYS A 130 -29.07 7.81 4.13
N VAL A 131 -28.49 6.62 4.27
CA VAL A 131 -27.10 6.45 4.68
C VAL A 131 -26.16 7.08 3.63
N PHE A 132 -26.40 6.80 2.36
CA PHE A 132 -25.58 7.38 1.29
C PHE A 132 -25.71 8.91 1.22
N ASN A 133 -26.92 9.42 1.34
CA ASN A 133 -27.13 10.87 1.33
C ASN A 133 -26.48 11.58 2.51
N ALA A 134 -26.36 10.90 3.65
CA ALA A 134 -25.71 11.45 4.82
C ALA A 134 -24.18 11.37 4.73
N VAL A 135 -23.64 10.38 4.03
CA VAL A 135 -22.19 10.10 3.98
C VAL A 135 -21.53 10.69 2.74
N ASP A 136 -22.27 10.83 1.65
CA ASP A 136 -21.75 11.32 0.36
C ASP A 136 -21.86 12.84 0.24
N LEU A 137 -21.35 13.52 1.19
CA LEU A 137 -21.36 14.99 1.16
C LEU A 137 -20.09 15.57 0.57
#